data_540b5123900e784bc55fe674835d5448
#
_entry.id   540b5123900e784bc55fe674835d5448
#
_cell.length_a   1.000
_cell.length_b   1.000
_cell.length_c   1.000
_cell.angle_alpha   90.00
_cell.angle_beta   90.00
_cell.angle_gamma   90.00
#
_symmetry.space_group_name_H-M   'P 1'
#
loop_
_entity.id
_entity.type
_entity.pdbx_description
1 polymer ?
#
loop_
_entity_poly.entity_id
_entity_poly.type
_entity_poly.pdbx_seq_one_letter_code
_entity_poly.pdbx_strand_id
1 'polypeptide(L)'
;MQTTTPTFESVWALVKEVAENQKETDRIVKEIGKNLGDFTNSYGKVVESMISPNLLEKFRELGYDFHEASTRHKVQDKKNNIKFEIDAYLQNGDVAMLVEIKAELTISDINKQIERLEKMRKYADLRGDRRRFIGAVAGIAIGGNEREYALNQGFFLIEPTGENFNIIPPNDKPKEW
;
A
#
# COMPACT_ATOMS: atom_id res chain seq x y z
N MET A 1 -17.51 -22.50 54.71
CA MET A 1 -17.66 -21.52 53.61
C MET A 1 -19.16 -21.45 53.28
N GLN A 2 -19.80 -20.34 53.62
CA GLN A 2 -21.21 -20.14 53.25
C GLN A 2 -21.25 -19.72 51.79
N THR A 3 -21.72 -20.60 50.92
CA THR A 3 -22.07 -20.27 49.53
C THR A 3 -23.36 -19.50 49.54
N THR A 4 -23.31 -18.17 49.52
CA THR A 4 -24.49 -17.35 49.31
C THR A 4 -25.02 -17.57 47.91
N THR A 5 -26.19 -18.17 47.80
CA THR A 5 -26.89 -18.32 46.52
C THR A 5 -27.19 -16.95 45.94
N PRO A 6 -26.80 -16.65 44.69
CA PRO A 6 -27.04 -15.33 44.11
C PRO A 6 -28.53 -15.04 44.00
N THR A 7 -28.96 -13.87 44.47
CA THR A 7 -30.34 -13.40 44.31
C THR A 7 -30.59 -12.89 42.88
N PHE A 8 -31.86 -12.86 42.49
CA PHE A 8 -32.25 -12.32 41.17
C PHE A 8 -31.73 -10.88 40.96
N GLU A 9 -31.82 -10.06 42.01
CA GLU A 9 -31.34 -8.66 42.00
C GLU A 9 -29.82 -8.58 41.82
N SER A 10 -29.05 -9.46 42.48
CA SER A 10 -27.59 -9.48 42.32
C SER A 10 -27.14 -9.92 40.92
N VAL A 11 -27.85 -10.89 40.33
CA VAL A 11 -27.58 -11.31 38.95
C VAL A 11 -27.94 -10.22 37.95
N TRP A 12 -29.10 -9.54 38.17
CA TRP A 12 -29.53 -8.45 37.30
C TRP A 12 -28.60 -7.25 37.33
N ALA A 13 -28.09 -6.89 38.53
CA ALA A 13 -27.07 -5.84 38.70
C ALA A 13 -25.78 -6.20 37.92
N LEU A 14 -25.34 -7.44 38.04
CA LEU A 14 -24.15 -7.92 37.32
C LEU A 14 -24.34 -7.89 35.78
N VAL A 15 -25.50 -8.28 35.29
CA VAL A 15 -25.83 -8.21 33.87
C VAL A 15 -25.81 -6.78 33.35
N LYS A 16 -26.32 -5.84 34.14
CA LYS A 16 -26.29 -4.41 33.81
C LYS A 16 -24.86 -3.88 33.73
N GLU A 17 -24.04 -4.21 34.75
CA GLU A 17 -22.62 -3.84 34.78
C GLU A 17 -21.85 -4.41 33.61
N VAL A 18 -22.05 -5.70 33.24
CA VAL A 18 -21.44 -6.31 32.09
C VAL A 18 -21.86 -5.61 30.79
N ALA A 19 -23.12 -5.24 30.63
CA ALA A 19 -23.62 -4.53 29.48
C ALA A 19 -23.02 -3.12 29.34
N GLU A 20 -22.81 -2.43 30.44
CA GLU A 20 -22.14 -1.12 30.47
C GLU A 20 -20.65 -1.25 30.12
N ASN A 21 -19.96 -2.22 30.70
CA ASN A 21 -18.55 -2.51 30.40
C ASN A 21 -18.36 -2.93 28.94
N GLN A 22 -19.27 -3.67 28.36
CA GLN A 22 -19.23 -4.05 26.97
C GLN A 22 -19.36 -2.86 26.03
N LYS A 23 -20.26 -1.91 26.32
CA LYS A 23 -20.39 -0.66 25.57
C LYS A 23 -19.12 0.18 25.61
N GLU A 24 -18.50 0.28 26.78
CA GLU A 24 -17.24 1.01 26.92
C GLU A 24 -16.09 0.33 26.20
N THR A 25 -16.01 -1.00 26.26
CA THR A 25 -15.05 -1.79 25.50
C THR A 25 -15.21 -1.58 23.98
N ASP A 26 -16.45 -1.61 23.48
CA ASP A 26 -16.74 -1.36 22.06
C ASP A 26 -16.35 0.06 21.64
N ARG A 27 -16.54 1.06 22.51
CA ARG A 27 -16.09 2.44 22.27
C ARG A 27 -14.57 2.51 22.16
N ILE A 28 -13.85 1.92 23.11
CA ILE A 28 -12.38 1.90 23.15
C ILE A 28 -11.83 1.18 21.90
N VAL A 29 -12.38 0.04 21.52
CA VAL A 29 -11.97 -0.70 20.33
C VAL A 29 -12.15 0.13 19.04
N LYS A 30 -13.27 0.85 18.92
CA LYS A 30 -13.50 1.76 17.79
C LYS A 30 -12.49 2.92 17.77
N GLU A 31 -12.18 3.49 18.91
CA GLU A 31 -11.21 4.58 19.03
C GLU A 31 -9.79 4.12 18.70
N ILE A 32 -9.38 2.94 19.20
CA ILE A 32 -8.10 2.31 18.82
C ILE A 32 -8.05 2.06 17.32
N GLY A 33 -9.10 1.50 16.73
CA GLY A 33 -9.17 1.27 15.29
C GLY A 33 -9.02 2.54 14.46
N LYS A 34 -9.65 3.64 14.89
CA LYS A 34 -9.50 4.95 14.25
C LYS A 34 -8.07 5.49 14.38
N ASN A 35 -7.51 5.47 15.57
CA ASN A 35 -6.16 5.98 15.84
C ASN A 35 -5.11 5.17 15.08
N LEU A 36 -5.27 3.86 14.97
CA LEU A 36 -4.40 2.99 14.18
C LEU A 36 -4.50 3.31 12.68
N GLY A 37 -5.71 3.57 12.18
CA GLY A 37 -5.92 4.01 10.80
C GLY A 37 -5.25 5.36 10.50
N ASP A 38 -5.40 6.34 11.40
CA ASP A 38 -4.78 7.66 11.27
C ASP A 38 -3.25 7.57 11.36
N PHE A 39 -2.70 6.71 12.24
CA PHE A 39 -1.27 6.42 12.34
C PHE A 39 -0.74 5.79 11.05
N THR A 40 -1.40 4.76 10.54
CA THR A 40 -1.01 4.07 9.30
C THR A 40 -0.99 5.03 8.10
N ASN A 41 -2.01 5.90 7.99
CA ASN A 41 -2.07 6.91 6.95
C ASN A 41 -0.97 7.98 7.07
N SER A 42 -0.66 8.40 8.29
CA SER A 42 0.42 9.37 8.55
C SER A 42 1.78 8.77 8.25
N TYR A 43 1.98 7.51 8.62
CA TYR A 43 3.21 6.77 8.38
C TYR A 43 3.43 6.53 6.88
N GLY A 44 2.39 6.17 6.12
CA GLY A 44 2.44 6.06 4.66
C GLY A 44 2.92 7.35 3.99
N LYS A 45 2.42 8.52 4.44
CA LYS A 45 2.88 9.83 3.94
C LYS A 45 4.34 10.12 4.23
N VAL A 46 4.84 9.72 5.41
CA VAL A 46 6.26 9.86 5.75
C VAL A 46 7.12 9.02 4.80
N VAL A 47 6.72 7.77 4.55
CA VAL A 47 7.43 6.89 3.60
C VAL A 47 7.41 7.45 2.19
N GLU A 48 6.26 7.91 1.70
CA GLU A 48 6.14 8.59 0.40
C GLU A 48 7.12 9.77 0.33
N SER A 49 7.22 10.57 1.40
CA SER A 49 8.10 11.74 1.44
C SER A 49 9.59 11.39 1.52
N MET A 50 9.95 10.25 2.09
CA MET A 50 11.34 9.77 2.17
C MET A 50 11.81 9.14 0.84
N ILE A 51 10.93 8.42 0.16
CA ILE A 51 11.27 7.70 -1.08
C ILE A 51 11.27 8.64 -2.29
N SER A 52 10.32 9.57 -2.37
CA SER A 52 10.06 10.38 -3.56
C SER A 52 11.23 11.24 -4.06
N PRO A 53 12.01 11.96 -3.21
CA PRO A 53 13.04 12.89 -3.69
C PRO A 53 14.21 12.24 -4.45
N ASN A 54 14.57 11.01 -4.05
CA ASN A 54 15.76 10.32 -4.58
C ASN A 54 15.43 9.21 -5.59
N LEU A 55 14.14 9.01 -5.87
CA LEU A 55 13.67 7.89 -6.66
C LEU A 55 14.17 7.96 -8.12
N LEU A 56 14.13 9.14 -8.73
CA LEU A 56 14.61 9.37 -10.10
C LEU A 56 16.11 9.06 -10.24
N GLU A 57 16.91 9.53 -9.29
CA GLU A 57 18.36 9.32 -9.31
C GLU A 57 18.73 7.84 -9.18
N LYS A 58 18.10 7.15 -8.23
CA LYS A 58 18.35 5.71 -8.02
C LYS A 58 17.89 4.85 -9.20
N PHE A 59 16.79 5.18 -9.86
CA PHE A 59 16.39 4.48 -11.09
C PHE A 59 17.31 4.80 -12.25
N ARG A 60 17.88 6.00 -12.33
CA ARG A 60 18.89 6.34 -13.33
C ARG A 60 20.15 5.49 -13.16
N GLU A 61 20.59 5.22 -11.94
CA GLU A 61 21.70 4.30 -11.65
C GLU A 61 21.44 2.87 -12.16
N LEU A 62 20.17 2.46 -12.21
CA LEU A 62 19.75 1.18 -12.76
C LEU A 62 19.49 1.20 -14.29
N GLY A 63 19.79 2.33 -14.95
CA GLY A 63 19.62 2.49 -16.40
C GLY A 63 18.22 2.96 -16.84
N TYR A 64 17.37 3.42 -15.90
CA TYR A 64 16.05 3.98 -16.21
C TYR A 64 16.10 5.50 -16.07
N ASP A 65 16.27 6.20 -17.16
CA ASP A 65 16.33 7.68 -17.17
C ASP A 65 14.93 8.28 -17.20
N PHE A 66 14.26 8.26 -16.05
CA PHE A 66 12.99 8.96 -15.86
C PHE A 66 13.24 10.46 -15.69
N HIS A 67 12.46 11.28 -16.39
CA HIS A 67 12.57 12.73 -16.38
C HIS A 67 11.54 13.40 -15.47
N GLU A 68 10.43 12.74 -15.21
CA GLU A 68 9.31 13.27 -14.45
C GLU A 68 8.89 12.28 -13.36
N ALA A 69 8.58 12.84 -12.19
CA ALA A 69 7.98 12.12 -11.08
C ALA A 69 6.78 12.90 -10.53
N SER A 70 5.71 12.18 -10.24
CA SER A 70 4.56 12.74 -9.53
C SER A 70 4.09 11.78 -8.45
N THR A 71 3.61 12.33 -7.33
CA THR A 71 2.97 11.55 -6.27
C THR A 71 1.46 11.68 -6.36
N ARG A 72 0.73 10.66 -5.87
CA ARG A 72 -0.73 10.63 -5.86
C ARG A 72 -1.34 10.89 -7.22
N HIS A 73 -0.79 10.25 -8.23
CA HIS A 73 -1.27 10.40 -9.59
C HIS A 73 -2.65 9.75 -9.75
N LYS A 74 -3.65 10.55 -10.09
CA LYS A 74 -5.05 10.09 -10.22
C LYS A 74 -5.38 9.84 -11.67
N VAL A 75 -5.84 8.62 -11.95
CA VAL A 75 -6.37 8.23 -13.25
C VAL A 75 -7.88 8.09 -13.13
N GLN A 76 -8.61 8.81 -13.97
CA GLN A 76 -10.08 8.75 -14.02
C GLN A 76 -10.60 8.81 -15.44
N ASP A 77 -11.36 7.79 -15.82
CA ASP A 77 -12.14 7.74 -17.05
C ASP A 77 -13.55 7.22 -16.74
N LYS A 78 -14.50 8.14 -16.58
CA LYS A 78 -15.87 7.80 -16.24
C LYS A 78 -16.57 6.98 -17.33
N LYS A 79 -16.23 7.22 -18.61
CA LYS A 79 -16.84 6.54 -19.76
C LYS A 79 -16.50 5.04 -19.76
N ASN A 80 -15.27 4.71 -19.41
CA ASN A 80 -14.76 3.33 -19.41
C ASN A 80 -14.70 2.71 -18.02
N ASN A 81 -15.26 3.37 -17.00
CA ASN A 81 -15.28 2.93 -15.60
C ASN A 81 -13.86 2.62 -15.04
N ILE A 82 -12.88 3.44 -15.42
CA ILE A 82 -11.50 3.33 -14.95
C ILE A 82 -11.28 4.42 -13.89
N LYS A 83 -10.94 4.03 -12.67
CA LYS A 83 -10.59 4.96 -11.59
C LYS A 83 -9.60 4.27 -10.64
N PHE A 84 -8.44 4.88 -10.44
CA PHE A 84 -7.44 4.47 -9.45
C PHE A 84 -6.47 5.61 -9.16
N GLU A 85 -5.71 5.47 -8.08
CA GLU A 85 -4.63 6.37 -7.68
C GLU A 85 -3.32 5.56 -7.64
N ILE A 86 -2.22 6.21 -7.99
CA ILE A 86 -0.86 5.68 -7.98
C ILE A 86 -0.07 6.50 -6.97
N ASP A 87 0.59 5.87 -6.01
CA ASP A 87 1.29 6.57 -4.94
C ASP A 87 2.48 7.37 -5.48
N ALA A 88 3.31 6.77 -6.36
CA ALA A 88 4.32 7.50 -7.13
C ALA A 88 4.33 7.02 -8.59
N TYR A 89 4.40 7.96 -9.51
CA TYR A 89 4.41 7.75 -10.95
C TYR A 89 5.65 8.40 -11.56
N LEU A 90 6.47 7.61 -12.22
CA LEU A 90 7.69 8.06 -12.89
C LEU A 90 7.51 7.86 -14.39
N GLN A 91 8.03 8.76 -15.21
CA GLN A 91 7.95 8.60 -16.65
C GLN A 91 9.10 9.23 -17.42
N ASN A 92 9.29 8.69 -18.63
CA ASN A 92 9.96 9.33 -19.75
C ASN A 92 9.12 9.11 -21.03
N GLY A 93 9.66 9.41 -22.20
CA GLY A 93 8.92 9.29 -23.47
C GLY A 93 8.46 7.85 -23.80
N ASP A 94 9.18 6.82 -23.32
CA ASP A 94 9.02 5.42 -23.73
C ASP A 94 8.47 4.51 -22.63
N VAL A 95 8.78 4.81 -21.38
CA VAL A 95 8.47 3.99 -20.22
C VAL A 95 7.83 4.82 -19.13
N ALA A 96 6.83 4.24 -18.46
CA ALA A 96 6.27 4.77 -17.24
C ALA A 96 6.27 3.69 -16.15
N MET A 97 6.59 4.10 -14.92
CA MET A 97 6.61 3.22 -13.76
C MET A 97 5.54 3.62 -12.76
N LEU A 98 4.77 2.64 -12.32
CA LEU A 98 3.79 2.78 -11.24
C LEU A 98 4.39 2.19 -9.97
N VAL A 99 4.47 3.00 -8.92
CA VAL A 99 5.01 2.59 -7.61
C VAL A 99 3.87 2.57 -6.60
N GLU A 100 3.70 1.44 -5.92
CA GLU A 100 2.81 1.30 -4.76
C GLU A 100 3.65 1.34 -3.50
N ILE A 101 3.23 2.13 -2.51
CA ILE A 101 3.98 2.35 -1.25
C ILE A 101 3.11 1.90 -0.07
N LYS A 102 3.64 1.00 0.77
CA LYS A 102 2.96 0.48 1.95
C LYS A 102 3.88 0.53 3.18
N ALA A 103 3.30 0.73 4.36
CA ALA A 103 4.03 0.55 5.61
C ALA A 103 4.42 -0.93 5.79
N GLU A 104 3.48 -1.84 5.55
CA GLU A 104 3.69 -3.28 5.50
C GLU A 104 3.18 -3.79 4.16
N LEU A 105 4.07 -4.40 3.36
CA LEU A 105 3.73 -4.93 2.05
C LEU A 105 3.16 -6.34 2.18
N THR A 106 2.00 -6.57 1.58
CA THR A 106 1.35 -7.87 1.54
C THR A 106 1.23 -8.40 0.11
N ILE A 107 1.07 -9.72 -0.05
CA ILE A 107 0.77 -10.35 -1.36
C ILE A 107 -0.51 -9.76 -1.99
N SER A 108 -1.50 -9.42 -1.15
CA SER A 108 -2.72 -8.75 -1.62
C SER A 108 -2.44 -7.39 -2.26
N ASP A 109 -1.49 -6.63 -1.71
CA ASP A 109 -1.13 -5.32 -2.27
C ASP A 109 -0.38 -5.46 -3.59
N ILE A 110 0.51 -6.46 -3.70
CA ILE A 110 1.20 -6.79 -4.95
C ILE A 110 0.17 -7.16 -6.04
N ASN A 111 -0.82 -8.00 -5.72
CA ASN A 111 -1.87 -8.36 -6.66
C ASN A 111 -2.73 -7.16 -7.08
N LYS A 112 -3.06 -6.26 -6.16
CA LYS A 112 -3.75 -5.01 -6.48
C LYS A 112 -2.91 -4.12 -7.40
N GLN A 113 -1.60 -4.11 -7.24
CA GLN A 113 -0.71 -3.36 -8.11
C GLN A 113 -0.67 -3.97 -9.54
N ILE A 114 -0.70 -5.29 -9.67
CA ILE A 114 -0.87 -5.96 -10.97
C ILE A 114 -2.17 -5.50 -11.65
N GLU A 115 -3.30 -5.57 -10.95
CA GLU A 115 -4.59 -5.10 -11.48
C GLU A 115 -4.55 -3.61 -11.89
N ARG A 116 -3.80 -2.80 -11.15
CA ARG A 116 -3.67 -1.37 -11.42
C ARG A 116 -2.86 -1.12 -12.69
N LEU A 117 -1.80 -1.90 -12.92
CA LEU A 117 -1.00 -1.85 -14.15
C LEU A 117 -1.83 -2.31 -15.36
N GLU A 118 -2.63 -3.36 -15.22
CA GLU A 118 -3.57 -3.82 -16.26
C GLU A 118 -4.61 -2.74 -16.61
N LYS A 119 -5.17 -2.08 -15.59
CA LYS A 119 -6.10 -0.95 -15.78
C LYS A 119 -5.40 0.23 -16.45
N MET A 120 -4.12 0.49 -16.09
CA MET A 120 -3.32 1.55 -16.71
C MET A 120 -3.05 1.24 -18.18
N ARG A 121 -2.68 0.00 -18.53
CA ARG A 121 -2.52 -0.40 -19.93
C ARG A 121 -3.79 -0.19 -20.74
N LYS A 122 -4.93 -0.65 -20.22
CA LYS A 122 -6.24 -0.44 -20.85
C LYS A 122 -6.56 1.06 -21.05
N TYR A 123 -6.27 1.88 -20.04
CA TYR A 123 -6.47 3.32 -20.11
C TYR A 123 -5.59 3.97 -21.18
N ALA A 124 -4.33 3.55 -21.28
CA ALA A 124 -3.37 4.03 -22.25
C ALA A 124 -3.75 3.62 -23.69
N ASP A 125 -4.16 2.38 -23.89
CA ASP A 125 -4.59 1.86 -25.20
C ASP A 125 -5.77 2.65 -25.77
N LEU A 126 -6.74 3.00 -24.93
CA LEU A 126 -7.89 3.82 -25.31
C LEU A 126 -7.50 5.24 -25.79
N ARG A 127 -6.28 5.68 -25.52
CA ARG A 127 -5.72 7.00 -25.87
C ARG A 127 -4.60 6.94 -26.89
N GLY A 128 -4.28 5.74 -27.39
CA GLY A 128 -3.17 5.55 -28.31
C GLY A 128 -1.79 5.74 -27.67
N ASP A 129 -1.69 5.71 -26.35
CA ASP A 129 -0.44 5.78 -25.60
C ASP A 129 0.29 4.43 -25.68
N ARG A 130 1.46 4.42 -26.33
CA ARG A 130 2.25 3.21 -26.59
C ARG A 130 3.38 3.00 -25.60
N ARG A 131 3.49 3.81 -24.55
CA ARG A 131 4.51 3.64 -23.53
C ARG A 131 4.39 2.26 -22.88
N ARG A 132 5.52 1.70 -22.53
CA ARG A 132 5.60 0.49 -21.71
C ARG A 132 5.38 0.87 -20.26
N PHE A 133 4.55 0.11 -19.57
CA PHE A 133 4.31 0.30 -18.14
C PHE A 133 5.02 -0.78 -17.36
N ILE A 134 5.81 -0.39 -16.37
CA ILE A 134 6.50 -1.29 -15.44
C ILE A 134 6.08 -0.94 -14.01
N GLY A 135 6.31 -1.85 -13.09
CA GLY A 135 5.86 -1.69 -11.71
C GLY A 135 6.98 -1.75 -10.69
N ALA A 136 6.77 -1.02 -9.60
CA ALA A 136 7.54 -1.17 -8.38
C ALA A 136 6.60 -1.25 -7.17
N VAL A 137 7.05 -1.92 -6.13
CA VAL A 137 6.40 -1.96 -4.82
C VAL A 137 7.41 -1.56 -3.74
N ALA A 138 6.97 -0.75 -2.80
CA ALA A 138 7.79 -0.25 -1.70
C ALA A 138 7.16 -0.62 -0.36
N GLY A 139 7.97 -1.03 0.60
CA GLY A 139 7.51 -1.34 1.94
C GLY A 139 8.58 -1.08 2.99
N ILE A 140 8.16 -0.68 4.20
CA ILE A 140 9.09 -0.61 5.34
C ILE A 140 9.25 -1.99 5.96
N ALA A 141 8.15 -2.72 6.14
CA ALA A 141 8.16 -4.11 6.54
C ALA A 141 7.78 -4.98 5.33
N ILE A 142 8.69 -5.86 4.93
CA ILE A 142 8.51 -6.77 3.81
C ILE A 142 8.93 -8.17 4.26
N GLY A 143 7.98 -9.10 4.26
CA GLY A 143 8.25 -10.51 4.52
C GLY A 143 9.04 -11.18 3.40
N GLY A 144 9.69 -12.31 3.70
CA GLY A 144 10.46 -13.06 2.71
C GLY A 144 9.59 -13.56 1.54
N ASN A 145 8.38 -14.01 1.84
CA ASN A 145 7.43 -14.50 0.82
C ASN A 145 6.95 -13.35 -0.09
N GLU A 146 6.65 -12.19 0.47
CA GLU A 146 6.23 -10.99 -0.25
C GLU A 146 7.34 -10.49 -1.17
N ARG A 147 8.58 -10.48 -0.67
CA ARG A 147 9.79 -10.15 -1.44
C ARG A 147 9.93 -11.06 -2.66
N GLU A 148 9.99 -12.37 -2.42
CA GLU A 148 10.14 -13.35 -3.48
C GLU A 148 8.99 -13.25 -4.50
N TYR A 149 7.78 -13.11 -4.02
CA TYR A 149 6.60 -12.98 -4.89
C TYR A 149 6.68 -11.72 -5.75
N ALA A 150 7.01 -10.56 -5.19
CA ALA A 150 7.14 -9.31 -5.95
C ALA A 150 8.20 -9.41 -7.06
N LEU A 151 9.39 -9.92 -6.72
CA LEU A 151 10.49 -10.07 -7.68
C LEU A 151 10.14 -11.08 -8.79
N ASN A 152 9.45 -12.18 -8.47
CA ASN A 152 8.98 -13.17 -9.44
C ASN A 152 7.84 -12.65 -10.33
N GLN A 153 7.03 -11.68 -9.86
CA GLN A 153 6.02 -11.00 -10.66
C GLN A 153 6.61 -9.91 -11.58
N GLY A 154 7.92 -9.69 -11.55
CA GLY A 154 8.61 -8.71 -12.37
C GLY A 154 8.57 -7.28 -11.84
N PHE A 155 8.31 -7.10 -10.54
CA PHE A 155 8.36 -5.80 -9.87
C PHE A 155 9.76 -5.45 -9.39
N PHE A 156 10.11 -4.18 -9.46
CA PHE A 156 11.16 -3.62 -8.61
C PHE A 156 10.68 -3.58 -7.16
N LEU A 157 11.55 -3.94 -6.23
CA LEU A 157 11.29 -3.87 -4.80
C LEU A 157 12.08 -2.73 -4.19
N ILE A 158 11.41 -1.84 -3.47
CA ILE A 158 12.02 -0.69 -2.79
C ILE A 158 11.90 -0.93 -1.30
N GLU A 159 13.03 -0.99 -0.61
CA GLU A 159 13.09 -1.23 0.84
C GLU A 159 14.05 -0.26 1.53
N PRO A 160 13.77 0.16 2.77
CA PRO A 160 14.62 1.06 3.52
C PRO A 160 15.94 0.38 3.92
N THR A 161 17.01 1.18 3.92
CA THR A 161 18.34 0.81 4.42
C THR A 161 18.89 1.95 5.26
N GLY A 162 18.70 1.90 6.59
CA GLY A 162 19.09 3.01 7.46
C GLY A 162 18.36 4.31 7.10
N GLU A 163 19.12 5.34 6.71
CA GLU A 163 18.57 6.64 6.31
C GLU A 163 18.19 6.72 4.83
N ASN A 164 18.45 5.67 4.05
CA ASN A 164 18.20 5.58 2.62
C ASN A 164 17.26 4.42 2.28
N PHE A 165 17.11 4.17 0.99
CA PHE A 165 16.42 2.99 0.49
C PHE A 165 17.22 2.33 -0.64
N ASN A 166 17.05 1.01 -0.79
CA ASN A 166 17.57 0.25 -1.90
C ASN A 166 16.47 -0.08 -2.89
N ILE A 167 16.84 -0.18 -4.17
CA ILE A 167 15.98 -0.72 -5.23
C ILE A 167 16.57 -2.05 -5.66
N ILE A 168 15.79 -3.10 -5.52
CA ILE A 168 16.15 -4.46 -5.92
C ILE A 168 15.42 -4.72 -7.25
N PRO A 169 16.15 -5.01 -8.35
CA PRO A 169 15.53 -5.36 -9.60
C PRO A 169 14.82 -6.72 -9.50
N PRO A 170 13.83 -6.99 -10.36
CA PRO A 170 13.19 -8.31 -10.43
C PRO A 170 14.20 -9.40 -10.80
N ASN A 171 13.87 -10.66 -10.47
CA ASN A 171 14.74 -11.82 -10.70
C ASN A 171 15.09 -12.03 -12.19
N ASP A 172 14.14 -11.68 -13.06
CA ASP A 172 14.32 -11.65 -14.52
C ASP A 172 14.19 -10.21 -15.02
N LYS A 173 13.71 -10.04 -16.24
CA LYS A 173 13.38 -8.71 -16.76
C LYS A 173 12.13 -8.16 -16.10
N PRO A 174 12.05 -6.83 -15.90
CA PRO A 174 10.82 -6.19 -15.47
C PRO A 174 9.66 -6.59 -16.37
N LYS A 175 8.54 -6.94 -15.77
CA LYS A 175 7.33 -7.23 -16.53
C LYS A 175 6.80 -5.91 -17.10
N GLU A 176 6.45 -5.96 -18.37
CA GLU A 176 5.86 -4.84 -19.12
C GLU A 176 4.36 -5.10 -19.32
N TRP A 177 3.57 -4.07 -19.14
CA TRP A 177 2.12 -4.05 -19.37
C TRP A 177 1.74 -3.12 -20.50
#